data_62dff8fea27ef3fc345945b0fde46f11
#
_entry.id   62dff8fea27ef3fc345945b0fde46f11
#
_cell.length_a   1.000
_cell.length_b   1.000
_cell.length_c   1.000
_cell.angle_alpha   90.00
_cell.angle_beta   90.00
_cell.angle_gamma   90.00
#
_symmetry.space_group_name_H-M   'P 1'
#
loop_
_entity.id
_entity.type
_entity.pdbx_description
1 polymer ?
#
loop_
_entity_poly.entity_id
_entity_poly.type
_entity_poly.pdbx_seq_one_letter_code
_entity_poly.pdbx_strand_id
1 'polypeptide(L)'
;MTRADDESYVERLPKWFSPKRLLCLFCLVAIALYVDRGVVSSAAVSGQPPGGNDDQDASSKANAKGYGLQGDFNVDYAEYGVLQSVFVIGLLVGAPVFSELSRSVNAFTLIAIGLGACAVGDLGCALSPNFRFLLLMRIIIGVGEASFVALAAPFIDDHAPKGMKTRWLSYLYLCVPFGVALGIVYGGIVGTYLGWRFAFFGNALLLVPLFAFCATSEPIDLRKEDTSMLAIIGSY
;
A
#
# COMPACT_ATOMS: atom_id res chain seq x y z
N MET A 1 25.71 -26.17 4.31
CA MET A 1 24.28 -26.33 4.51
C MET A 1 23.95 -27.78 4.14
N THR A 2 23.72 -28.62 5.13
CA THR A 2 23.51 -30.05 4.93
C THR A 2 22.04 -30.32 4.58
N ARG A 3 21.77 -31.44 3.90
CA ARG A 3 20.42 -31.86 3.47
C ARG A 3 19.44 -31.95 4.65
N ALA A 4 19.96 -32.22 5.86
CA ALA A 4 19.19 -32.26 7.09
C ALA A 4 18.70 -30.87 7.55
N ASP A 5 19.45 -29.80 7.28
CA ASP A 5 19.06 -28.42 7.63
C ASP A 5 17.92 -27.93 6.73
N ASP A 6 17.88 -28.39 5.48
CA ASP A 6 16.81 -28.07 4.52
C ASP A 6 15.50 -28.80 4.89
N GLU A 7 15.56 -30.04 5.34
CA GLU A 7 14.38 -30.82 5.78
C GLU A 7 13.77 -30.25 7.06
N SER A 8 14.59 -29.84 8.03
CA SER A 8 14.12 -29.26 9.30
C SER A 8 13.48 -27.87 9.12
N TYR A 9 13.88 -27.12 8.07
CA TYR A 9 13.30 -25.83 7.73
C TYR A 9 11.91 -25.99 7.09
N VAL A 10 11.76 -26.98 6.21
CA VAL A 10 10.48 -27.28 5.53
C VAL A 10 9.42 -27.77 6.53
N GLU A 11 9.83 -28.49 7.58
CA GLU A 11 8.92 -28.98 8.63
C GLU A 11 8.33 -27.89 9.53
N ARG A 12 8.97 -26.71 9.60
CA ARG A 12 8.52 -25.55 10.41
C ARG A 12 7.63 -24.59 9.67
N LEU A 13 7.42 -24.79 8.36
CA LEU A 13 6.61 -23.88 7.56
C LEU A 13 5.11 -24.17 7.76
N PRO A 14 4.25 -23.13 7.85
CA PRO A 14 2.82 -23.31 7.96
C PRO A 14 2.26 -24.17 6.83
N LYS A 15 1.25 -25.00 7.10
CA LYS A 15 0.62 -25.89 6.10
C LYS A 15 0.06 -25.17 4.88
N TRP A 16 -0.24 -23.87 4.99
CA TRP A 16 -0.70 -23.03 3.87
C TRP A 16 0.45 -22.51 3.01
N PHE A 17 1.71 -22.59 3.52
CA PHE A 17 2.88 -22.07 2.83
C PHE A 17 3.18 -22.86 1.56
N SER A 18 3.14 -22.15 0.45
CA SER A 18 3.75 -22.55 -0.80
C SER A 18 4.39 -21.32 -1.38
N PRO A 19 5.63 -21.39 -1.89
CA PRO A 19 6.28 -20.22 -2.46
C PRO A 19 5.44 -19.49 -3.51
N LYS A 20 4.71 -20.24 -4.35
CA LYS A 20 3.80 -19.67 -5.36
C LYS A 20 2.59 -18.95 -4.74
N ARG A 21 2.03 -19.49 -3.65
CA ARG A 21 0.90 -18.84 -2.94
C ARG A 21 1.34 -17.56 -2.27
N LEU A 22 2.55 -17.55 -1.71
CA LEU A 22 3.16 -16.36 -1.13
C LEU A 22 3.35 -15.25 -2.18
N LEU A 23 3.90 -15.58 -3.35
CA LEU A 23 4.02 -14.64 -4.45
C LEU A 23 2.67 -14.09 -4.87
N CYS A 24 1.67 -14.95 -5.01
CA CYS A 24 0.30 -14.55 -5.37
C CYS A 24 -0.29 -13.58 -4.32
N LEU A 25 -0.12 -13.89 -3.04
CA LEU A 25 -0.56 -13.01 -1.96
C LEU A 25 0.11 -11.63 -2.03
N PHE A 26 1.43 -11.59 -2.22
CA PHE A 26 2.15 -10.31 -2.32
C PHE A 26 1.79 -9.53 -3.58
N CYS A 27 1.52 -10.19 -4.68
CA CYS A 27 0.99 -9.53 -5.88
C CYS A 27 -0.40 -8.95 -5.64
N LEU A 28 -1.29 -9.66 -4.94
CA LEU A 28 -2.61 -9.16 -4.58
C LEU A 28 -2.52 -7.97 -3.62
N VAL A 29 -1.66 -8.05 -2.60
CA VAL A 29 -1.41 -6.93 -1.68
C VAL A 29 -0.85 -5.73 -2.44
N ALA A 30 0.13 -5.93 -3.33
CA ALA A 30 0.67 -4.86 -4.16
C ALA A 30 -0.43 -4.19 -4.99
N ILE A 31 -1.24 -4.96 -5.70
CA ILE A 31 -2.34 -4.41 -6.50
C ILE A 31 -3.28 -3.59 -5.62
N ALA A 32 -3.72 -4.13 -4.47
CA ALA A 32 -4.65 -3.45 -3.57
C ALA A 32 -4.10 -2.12 -3.03
N LEU A 33 -2.82 -2.08 -2.64
CA LEU A 33 -2.16 -0.85 -2.17
C LEU A 33 -2.02 0.18 -3.30
N TYR A 34 -1.65 -0.26 -4.51
CA TYR A 34 -1.46 0.66 -5.62
C TYR A 34 -2.78 1.10 -6.30
N VAL A 35 -3.89 0.41 -6.06
CA VAL A 35 -5.25 0.87 -6.43
C VAL A 35 -5.56 2.20 -5.75
N ASP A 36 -5.19 2.42 -4.48
CA ASP A 36 -5.38 3.69 -3.78
C ASP A 36 -4.77 4.88 -4.54
N ARG A 37 -3.56 4.73 -5.07
CA ARG A 37 -2.90 5.79 -5.86
C ARG A 37 -3.66 6.15 -7.13
N GLY A 38 -4.23 5.14 -7.79
CA GLY A 38 -5.07 5.34 -8.96
C GLY A 38 -6.39 6.03 -8.60
N VAL A 39 -7.01 5.66 -7.49
CA VAL A 39 -8.24 6.28 -6.96
C VAL A 39 -8.01 7.77 -6.70
N VAL A 40 -6.92 8.13 -6.03
CA VAL A 40 -6.59 9.55 -5.79
C VAL A 40 -6.45 10.30 -7.10
N SER A 41 -5.71 9.74 -8.07
CA SER A 41 -5.47 10.39 -9.36
C SER A 41 -6.78 10.62 -10.14
N SER A 42 -7.74 9.71 -10.07
CA SER A 42 -9.04 9.84 -10.74
C SER A 42 -10.02 10.73 -9.98
N ALA A 43 -9.98 10.73 -8.65
CA ALA A 43 -10.87 11.52 -7.80
C ALA A 43 -10.69 13.04 -7.97
N ALA A 44 -9.54 13.50 -8.47
CA ALA A 44 -9.24 14.89 -8.73
C ALA A 44 -9.98 15.44 -9.96
N VAL A 45 -10.13 14.62 -10.99
CA VAL A 45 -10.49 15.07 -12.35
C VAL A 45 -11.94 15.51 -12.47
N SER A 46 -12.79 15.22 -11.49
CA SER A 46 -14.25 15.51 -11.55
C SER A 46 -14.65 16.81 -10.85
N GLY A 47 -13.76 17.79 -10.75
CA GLY A 47 -14.07 19.12 -10.18
C GLY A 47 -13.41 20.23 -10.98
N GLN A 48 -14.10 21.35 -11.21
CA GLN A 48 -13.43 22.56 -11.70
C GLN A 48 -12.72 23.23 -10.52
N PRO A 49 -11.41 23.58 -10.68
CA PRO A 49 -10.72 24.35 -9.63
C PRO A 49 -11.32 25.74 -9.51
N PRO A 50 -11.35 26.32 -8.30
CA PRO A 50 -11.69 27.73 -8.13
C PRO A 50 -10.58 28.55 -8.79
N GLY A 51 -10.88 29.28 -9.86
CA GLY A 51 -9.92 30.18 -10.52
C GLY A 51 -9.76 30.05 -12.04
N GLY A 52 -10.54 29.21 -12.68
CA GLY A 52 -10.60 29.18 -14.15
C GLY A 52 -11.41 30.35 -14.69
N ASN A 53 -10.75 31.41 -15.15
CA ASN A 53 -11.25 32.59 -15.85
C ASN A 53 -12.28 33.45 -15.12
N ASP A 54 -11.87 34.68 -14.77
CA ASP A 54 -12.63 35.71 -14.06
C ASP A 54 -13.91 36.18 -14.79
N ASP A 55 -14.22 35.66 -15.99
CA ASP A 55 -15.29 36.13 -16.87
C ASP A 55 -16.54 35.22 -16.92
N GLN A 56 -16.62 34.18 -16.06
CA GLN A 56 -17.85 33.37 -15.96
C GLN A 56 -18.79 33.88 -14.92
N ASP A 57 -20.01 34.24 -15.34
CA ASP A 57 -21.11 34.74 -14.49
C ASP A 57 -21.29 33.94 -13.18
N ALA A 58 -21.62 34.64 -12.10
CA ALA A 58 -21.83 34.09 -10.77
C ALA A 58 -22.87 32.94 -10.70
N SER A 59 -23.78 32.88 -11.68
CA SER A 59 -24.72 31.76 -11.85
C SER A 59 -24.08 30.45 -12.33
N SER A 60 -22.98 30.53 -13.11
CA SER A 60 -22.18 29.36 -13.53
C SER A 60 -21.38 28.77 -12.36
N LYS A 61 -20.90 29.62 -11.43
CA LYS A 61 -20.14 29.18 -10.25
C LYS A 61 -20.98 28.36 -9.26
N ALA A 62 -22.26 28.64 -9.14
CA ALA A 62 -23.17 27.90 -8.25
C ALA A 62 -23.51 26.49 -8.78
N ASN A 63 -23.45 26.27 -10.08
CA ASN A 63 -23.73 24.97 -10.73
C ASN A 63 -22.47 24.13 -11.00
N ALA A 64 -21.28 24.68 -10.80
CA ALA A 64 -20.00 24.01 -11.03
C ALA A 64 -19.47 23.26 -9.80
N LYS A 65 -20.33 22.88 -8.85
CA LYS A 65 -19.99 22.02 -7.74
C LYS A 65 -19.72 20.61 -8.28
N GLY A 66 -18.48 20.39 -8.76
CA GLY A 66 -18.07 19.10 -9.26
C GLY A 66 -18.13 18.05 -8.15
N TYR A 67 -18.47 16.83 -8.52
CA TYR A 67 -18.56 15.68 -7.61
C TYR A 67 -17.19 15.11 -7.21
N GLY A 68 -16.07 15.77 -7.58
CA GLY A 68 -14.71 15.38 -7.25
C GLY A 68 -14.20 15.99 -5.95
N LEU A 69 -13.05 15.51 -5.49
CA LEU A 69 -12.38 15.97 -4.28
C LEU A 69 -12.08 17.46 -4.30
N GLN A 70 -11.66 18.00 -5.46
CA GLN A 70 -11.40 19.42 -5.62
C GLN A 70 -12.66 20.28 -5.47
N GLY A 71 -13.79 19.83 -6.03
CA GLY A 71 -15.07 20.54 -5.90
C GLY A 71 -15.65 20.48 -4.49
N ASP A 72 -15.45 19.38 -3.75
CA ASP A 72 -16.00 19.20 -2.42
C ASP A 72 -15.26 20.02 -1.35
N PHE A 73 -13.94 20.10 -1.44
CA PHE A 73 -13.10 20.86 -0.50
C PHE A 73 -12.69 22.25 -1.02
N ASN A 74 -13.06 22.61 -2.25
CA ASN A 74 -12.69 23.88 -2.89
C ASN A 74 -11.17 24.10 -2.87
N VAL A 75 -10.39 23.05 -3.22
CA VAL A 75 -8.92 23.06 -3.22
C VAL A 75 -8.36 23.32 -4.61
N ASP A 76 -7.27 24.10 -4.65
CA ASP A 76 -6.55 24.39 -5.89
C ASP A 76 -5.65 23.22 -6.33
N TYR A 77 -5.14 23.27 -7.57
CA TYR A 77 -4.20 22.28 -8.09
C TYR A 77 -2.93 22.15 -7.27
N ALA A 78 -2.43 23.26 -6.68
CA ALA A 78 -1.29 23.25 -5.79
C ALA A 78 -1.57 22.46 -4.51
N GLU A 79 -2.73 22.67 -3.88
CA GLU A 79 -3.17 21.95 -2.69
C GLU A 79 -3.39 20.47 -2.99
N TYR A 80 -3.91 20.16 -4.17
CA TYR A 80 -4.02 18.77 -4.62
C TYR A 80 -2.64 18.13 -4.81
N GLY A 81 -1.65 18.85 -5.31
CA GLY A 81 -0.25 18.39 -5.37
C GLY A 81 0.31 18.11 -3.97
N VAL A 82 -0.05 18.92 -2.97
CA VAL A 82 0.32 18.68 -1.57
C VAL A 82 -0.26 17.36 -1.07
N LEU A 83 -1.49 17.00 -1.43
CA LEU A 83 -2.11 15.73 -1.05
C LEU A 83 -1.29 14.51 -1.49
N GLN A 84 -0.75 14.54 -2.70
CA GLN A 84 0.13 13.48 -3.20
C GLN A 84 1.51 13.51 -2.54
N SER A 85 2.05 14.70 -2.30
CA SER A 85 3.38 14.88 -1.70
C SER A 85 3.42 14.42 -0.25
N VAL A 86 2.39 14.71 0.52
CA VAL A 86 2.28 14.34 1.94
C VAL A 86 2.25 12.81 2.12
N PHE A 87 1.61 12.09 1.22
CA PHE A 87 1.67 10.63 1.18
C PHE A 87 3.11 10.12 1.01
N VAL A 88 3.87 10.71 0.07
CA VAL A 88 5.27 10.32 -0.19
C VAL A 88 6.16 10.63 1.03
N ILE A 89 5.89 11.72 1.76
CA ILE A 89 6.59 12.01 3.02
C ILE A 89 6.33 10.91 4.05
N GLY A 90 5.08 10.46 4.19
CA GLY A 90 4.74 9.33 5.06
C GLY A 90 5.51 8.06 4.70
N LEU A 91 5.59 7.74 3.41
CA LEU A 91 6.33 6.59 2.89
C LEU A 91 7.83 6.71 3.17
N LEU A 92 8.42 7.89 2.93
CA LEU A 92 9.83 8.14 3.14
C LEU A 92 10.26 7.99 4.62
N VAL A 93 9.41 8.46 5.53
CA VAL A 93 9.64 8.32 6.98
C VAL A 93 9.38 6.89 7.45
N GLY A 94 8.35 6.25 6.94
CA GLY A 94 7.97 4.89 7.32
C GLY A 94 8.97 3.83 6.89
N ALA A 95 9.54 3.94 5.68
CA ALA A 95 10.41 2.90 5.12
C ALA A 95 11.64 2.57 5.99
N PRO A 96 12.45 3.52 6.48
CA PRO A 96 13.58 3.20 7.35
C PRO A 96 13.12 2.65 8.72
N VAL A 97 11.99 3.13 9.25
CA VAL A 97 11.43 2.64 10.51
C VAL A 97 11.06 1.17 10.40
N PHE A 98 10.32 0.77 9.37
CA PHE A 98 9.94 -0.63 9.15
C PHE A 98 11.14 -1.52 8.81
N SER A 99 12.11 -0.99 8.05
CA SER A 99 13.36 -1.71 7.75
C SER A 99 14.14 -2.02 9.03
N GLU A 100 14.27 -1.08 9.95
CA GLU A 100 14.96 -1.31 11.23
C GLU A 100 14.15 -2.25 12.13
N LEU A 101 12.83 -2.06 12.21
CA LEU A 101 11.96 -2.87 13.03
C LEU A 101 11.89 -4.33 12.58
N SER A 102 12.13 -4.61 11.29
CA SER A 102 12.17 -5.97 10.74
C SER A 102 13.32 -6.83 11.28
N ARG A 103 14.31 -6.21 11.92
CA ARG A 103 15.38 -6.94 12.65
C ARG A 103 14.89 -7.60 13.93
N SER A 104 13.85 -7.05 14.55
CA SER A 104 13.33 -7.49 15.85
C SER A 104 11.96 -8.16 15.75
N VAL A 105 11.18 -7.81 14.73
CA VAL A 105 9.80 -8.27 14.54
C VAL A 105 9.66 -8.94 13.18
N ASN A 106 8.87 -10.00 13.09
CA ASN A 106 8.63 -10.72 11.85
C ASN A 106 8.07 -9.80 10.76
N ALA A 107 8.66 -9.82 9.57
CA ALA A 107 8.26 -8.97 8.46
C ALA A 107 6.79 -9.17 8.06
N PHE A 108 6.27 -10.39 8.18
CA PHE A 108 4.87 -10.69 7.89
C PHE A 108 3.90 -9.95 8.83
N THR A 109 4.25 -9.90 10.13
CA THR A 109 3.51 -9.12 11.13
C THR A 109 3.58 -7.62 10.84
N LEU A 110 4.75 -7.11 10.43
CA LEU A 110 4.92 -5.70 10.08
C LEU A 110 4.12 -5.32 8.85
N ILE A 111 4.08 -6.19 7.84
CA ILE A 111 3.23 -6.00 6.65
C ILE A 111 1.75 -5.97 7.05
N ALA A 112 1.31 -6.86 7.95
CA ALA A 112 -0.05 -6.85 8.46
C ALA A 112 -0.39 -5.53 9.18
N ILE A 113 0.49 -5.05 10.06
CA ILE A 113 0.31 -3.75 10.74
C ILE A 113 0.18 -2.61 9.73
N GLY A 114 1.05 -2.60 8.70
CA GLY A 114 0.98 -1.60 7.63
C GLY A 114 -0.31 -1.65 6.82
N LEU A 115 -0.78 -2.86 6.46
CA LEU A 115 -2.07 -3.04 5.78
C LEU A 115 -3.24 -2.54 6.64
N GLY A 116 -3.20 -2.81 7.95
CA GLY A 116 -4.18 -2.28 8.89
C GLY A 116 -4.18 -0.75 8.94
N ALA A 117 -2.99 -0.13 8.97
CA ALA A 117 -2.85 1.32 8.93
C ALA A 117 -3.39 1.91 7.62
N CYS A 118 -3.14 1.26 6.46
CA CYS A 118 -3.70 1.66 5.17
C CYS A 118 -5.22 1.56 5.17
N ALA A 119 -5.80 0.46 5.65
CA ALA A 119 -7.26 0.29 5.70
C ALA A 119 -7.94 1.34 6.59
N VAL A 120 -7.36 1.65 7.75
CA VAL A 120 -7.84 2.72 8.64
C VAL A 120 -7.67 4.10 7.98
N GLY A 121 -6.56 4.33 7.31
CA GLY A 121 -6.31 5.56 6.57
C GLY A 121 -7.32 5.78 5.43
N ASP A 122 -7.62 4.75 4.64
CA ASP A 122 -8.62 4.80 3.56
C ASP A 122 -10.02 5.05 4.09
N LEU A 123 -10.41 4.38 5.19
CA LEU A 123 -11.67 4.68 5.88
C LEU A 123 -11.71 6.12 6.38
N GLY A 124 -10.62 6.61 6.95
CA GLY A 124 -10.48 7.99 7.36
C GLY A 124 -10.60 8.98 6.19
N CYS A 125 -10.02 8.66 5.03
CA CYS A 125 -10.19 9.45 3.81
C CYS A 125 -11.65 9.48 3.36
N ALA A 126 -12.33 8.35 3.35
CA ALA A 126 -13.75 8.26 2.99
C ALA A 126 -14.66 9.10 3.91
N LEU A 127 -14.32 9.16 5.20
CA LEU A 127 -15.07 9.90 6.24
C LEU A 127 -14.55 11.31 6.47
N SER A 128 -13.59 11.80 5.69
CA SER A 128 -12.92 13.07 5.95
C SER A 128 -13.90 14.27 5.95
N PRO A 129 -13.96 15.04 7.06
CA PRO A 129 -14.81 16.22 7.16
C PRO A 129 -14.17 17.45 6.51
N ASN A 130 -12.84 17.50 6.43
CA ASN A 130 -12.09 18.62 5.90
C ASN A 130 -10.78 18.16 5.26
N PHE A 131 -10.20 19.04 4.43
CA PHE A 131 -8.97 18.76 3.68
C PHE A 131 -7.76 18.47 4.59
N ARG A 132 -7.62 19.14 5.74
CA ARG A 132 -6.51 18.89 6.67
C ARG A 132 -6.56 17.50 7.27
N PHE A 133 -7.75 17.01 7.60
CA PHE A 133 -7.93 15.64 8.07
C PHE A 133 -7.59 14.63 6.98
N LEU A 134 -7.96 14.91 5.73
CA LEU A 134 -7.61 14.09 4.58
C LEU A 134 -6.08 13.99 4.43
N LEU A 135 -5.35 15.11 4.56
CA LEU A 135 -3.88 15.13 4.53
C LEU A 135 -3.28 14.23 5.62
N LEU A 136 -3.82 14.31 6.85
CA LEU A 136 -3.36 13.45 7.96
C LEU A 136 -3.54 11.96 7.62
N MET A 137 -4.70 11.58 7.09
CA MET A 137 -4.96 10.20 6.69
C MET A 137 -4.01 9.74 5.59
N ARG A 138 -3.63 10.63 4.66
CA ARG A 138 -2.64 10.35 3.62
C ARG A 138 -1.25 10.06 4.18
N ILE A 139 -0.82 10.74 5.24
CA ILE A 139 0.44 10.41 5.93
C ILE A 139 0.36 8.99 6.50
N ILE A 140 -0.74 8.65 7.17
CA ILE A 140 -0.94 7.33 7.78
C ILE A 140 -0.89 6.23 6.70
N ILE A 141 -1.56 6.43 5.56
CA ILE A 141 -1.51 5.48 4.44
C ILE A 141 -0.08 5.34 3.91
N GLY A 142 0.64 6.46 3.74
CA GLY A 142 2.03 6.44 3.30
C GLY A 142 2.94 5.66 4.24
N VAL A 143 2.80 5.87 5.56
CA VAL A 143 3.54 5.10 6.57
C VAL A 143 3.16 3.62 6.51
N GLY A 144 1.87 3.30 6.39
CA GLY A 144 1.40 1.92 6.28
C GLY A 144 1.95 1.20 5.05
N GLU A 145 1.89 1.83 3.88
CA GLU A 145 2.42 1.27 2.62
C GLU A 145 3.95 1.07 2.69
N ALA A 146 4.66 1.90 3.43
CA ALA A 146 6.10 1.78 3.62
C ALA A 146 6.52 0.41 4.16
N SER A 147 5.70 -0.22 5.01
CA SER A 147 5.98 -1.56 5.53
C SER A 147 6.08 -2.59 4.39
N PHE A 148 5.13 -2.55 3.45
CA PHE A 148 5.13 -3.46 2.31
C PHE A 148 6.26 -3.16 1.34
N VAL A 149 6.47 -1.89 0.99
CA VAL A 149 7.52 -1.46 0.04
C VAL A 149 8.91 -1.85 0.55
N ALA A 150 9.17 -1.67 1.85
CA ALA A 150 10.47 -1.99 2.43
C ALA A 150 10.72 -3.49 2.59
N LEU A 151 9.67 -4.29 2.84
CA LEU A 151 9.83 -5.68 3.27
C LEU A 151 9.47 -6.72 2.19
N ALA A 152 8.61 -6.38 1.23
CA ALA A 152 8.13 -7.36 0.26
C ALA A 152 9.23 -7.88 -0.68
N ALA A 153 10.09 -7.00 -1.18
CA ALA A 153 11.14 -7.39 -2.11
C ALA A 153 12.22 -8.27 -1.44
N PRO A 154 12.80 -7.94 -0.27
CA PRO A 154 13.68 -8.82 0.46
C PRO A 154 13.03 -10.17 0.80
N PHE A 155 11.77 -10.14 1.24
CA PHE A 155 11.04 -11.35 1.57
C PHE A 155 10.88 -12.31 0.38
N ILE A 156 10.57 -11.78 -0.80
CA ILE A 156 10.50 -12.58 -2.03
C ILE A 156 11.88 -13.11 -2.42
N ASP A 157 12.93 -12.28 -2.28
CA ASP A 157 14.29 -12.70 -2.62
C ASP A 157 14.76 -13.90 -1.77
N ASP A 158 14.40 -13.91 -0.49
CA ASP A 158 14.77 -14.99 0.45
C ASP A 158 13.99 -16.29 0.19
N HIS A 159 12.73 -16.21 -0.25
CA HIS A 159 11.84 -17.38 -0.43
C HIS A 159 11.66 -17.83 -1.88
N ALA A 160 12.22 -17.11 -2.85
CA ALA A 160 12.13 -17.49 -4.26
C ALA A 160 13.00 -18.72 -4.55
N PRO A 161 12.52 -19.66 -5.39
CA PRO A 161 13.32 -20.79 -5.85
C PRO A 161 14.61 -20.35 -6.53
N LYS A 162 15.68 -21.14 -6.37
CA LYS A 162 16.98 -20.86 -6.97
C LYS A 162 16.84 -20.62 -8.49
N GLY A 163 17.35 -19.47 -8.98
CA GLY A 163 17.28 -19.08 -10.40
C GLY A 163 15.97 -18.41 -10.83
N MET A 164 14.98 -18.26 -9.96
CA MET A 164 13.70 -17.59 -10.30
C MET A 164 13.49 -16.24 -9.58
N LYS A 165 14.43 -15.79 -8.76
CA LYS A 165 14.35 -14.56 -7.97
C LYS A 165 13.99 -13.33 -8.82
N THR A 166 14.74 -13.09 -9.90
CA THR A 166 14.49 -11.95 -10.80
C THR A 166 13.10 -12.00 -11.43
N ARG A 167 12.62 -13.18 -11.83
CA ARG A 167 11.26 -13.31 -12.41
C ARG A 167 10.18 -13.00 -11.38
N TRP A 168 10.35 -13.43 -10.14
CA TRP A 168 9.39 -13.19 -9.07
C TRP A 168 9.32 -11.71 -8.70
N LEU A 169 10.48 -11.05 -8.60
CA LEU A 169 10.54 -9.60 -8.39
C LEU A 169 9.92 -8.84 -9.56
N SER A 170 10.14 -9.30 -10.81
CA SER A 170 9.51 -8.68 -11.98
C SER A 170 7.98 -8.77 -11.93
N TYR A 171 7.42 -9.90 -11.49
CA TYR A 171 5.97 -10.04 -11.30
C TYR A 171 5.45 -9.09 -10.22
N LEU A 172 6.14 -8.97 -9.08
CA LEU A 172 5.76 -8.03 -8.03
C LEU A 172 5.75 -6.59 -8.55
N TYR A 173 6.82 -6.16 -9.22
CA TYR A 173 6.92 -4.80 -9.75
C TYR A 173 5.94 -4.53 -10.90
N LEU A 174 5.53 -5.53 -11.67
CA LEU A 174 4.50 -5.39 -12.69
C LEU A 174 3.11 -5.13 -12.08
N CYS A 175 2.86 -5.61 -10.86
CA CYS A 175 1.61 -5.34 -10.14
C CYS A 175 1.44 -3.86 -9.79
N VAL A 176 2.54 -3.09 -9.69
CA VAL A 176 2.51 -1.66 -9.36
C VAL A 176 1.75 -0.85 -10.42
N PRO A 177 2.20 -0.75 -11.69
CA PRO A 177 1.48 0.00 -12.71
C PRO A 177 0.09 -0.60 -12.99
N PHE A 178 -0.06 -1.92 -12.87
CA PHE A 178 -1.35 -2.57 -13.03
C PHE A 178 -2.35 -2.14 -11.95
N GLY A 179 -1.93 -2.09 -10.68
CA GLY A 179 -2.75 -1.60 -9.56
C GLY A 179 -3.18 -0.15 -9.76
N VAL A 180 -2.24 0.73 -10.16
CA VAL A 180 -2.56 2.15 -10.45
C VAL A 180 -3.57 2.25 -11.59
N ALA A 181 -3.39 1.51 -12.69
CA ALA A 181 -4.33 1.52 -13.81
C ALA A 181 -5.74 1.05 -13.39
N LEU A 182 -5.83 -0.04 -12.63
CA LEU A 182 -7.10 -0.50 -12.06
C LEU A 182 -7.73 0.55 -11.15
N GLY A 183 -6.92 1.22 -10.32
CA GLY A 183 -7.37 2.28 -9.43
C GLY A 183 -7.93 3.49 -10.18
N ILE A 184 -7.32 3.89 -11.29
CA ILE A 184 -7.83 4.98 -12.14
C ILE A 184 -9.19 4.60 -12.72
N VAL A 185 -9.33 3.40 -13.28
CA VAL A 185 -10.60 2.92 -13.85
C VAL A 185 -11.67 2.81 -12.77
N TYR A 186 -11.35 2.13 -11.67
CA TYR A 186 -12.25 1.95 -10.53
C TYR A 186 -12.68 3.29 -9.92
N GLY A 187 -11.70 4.15 -9.59
CA GLY A 187 -11.96 5.46 -8.99
C GLY A 187 -12.71 6.40 -9.95
N GLY A 188 -12.44 6.33 -11.26
CA GLY A 188 -13.18 7.08 -12.27
C GLY A 188 -14.65 6.65 -12.35
N ILE A 189 -14.92 5.35 -12.39
CA ILE A 189 -16.30 4.82 -12.44
C ILE A 189 -17.03 5.14 -11.13
N VAL A 190 -16.49 4.70 -10.00
CA VAL A 190 -17.14 4.88 -8.70
C VAL A 190 -17.26 6.36 -8.33
N GLY A 191 -16.19 7.15 -8.59
CA GLY A 191 -16.19 8.58 -8.33
C GLY A 191 -17.27 9.34 -9.11
N THR A 192 -17.55 8.94 -10.34
CA THR A 192 -18.56 9.58 -11.18
C THR A 192 -19.99 9.22 -10.74
N TYR A 193 -20.25 7.96 -10.40
CA TYR A 193 -21.62 7.49 -10.11
C TYR A 193 -22.00 7.58 -8.64
N LEU A 194 -21.06 7.34 -7.72
CA LEU A 194 -21.31 7.25 -6.27
C LEU A 194 -20.61 8.36 -5.49
N GLY A 195 -19.61 9.00 -6.09
CA GLY A 195 -18.78 10.00 -5.45
C GLY A 195 -17.43 9.44 -4.96
N TRP A 196 -16.44 10.33 -4.86
CA TRP A 196 -15.06 9.98 -4.55
C TRP A 196 -14.88 9.29 -3.17
N ARG A 197 -15.73 9.60 -2.18
CA ARG A 197 -15.70 8.97 -0.85
C ARG A 197 -15.95 7.47 -0.91
N PHE A 198 -16.87 7.03 -1.77
CA PHE A 198 -17.16 5.60 -1.95
C PHE A 198 -16.01 4.84 -2.60
N ALA A 199 -15.19 5.51 -3.41
CA ALA A 199 -14.00 4.89 -3.98
C ALA A 199 -12.97 4.53 -2.90
N PHE A 200 -12.72 5.41 -1.93
CA PHE A 200 -11.88 5.10 -0.77
C PHE A 200 -12.49 4.06 0.15
N PHE A 201 -13.80 4.13 0.39
CA PHE A 201 -14.49 3.12 1.20
C PHE A 201 -14.35 1.72 0.59
N GLY A 202 -14.52 1.58 -0.72
CA GLY A 202 -14.35 0.30 -1.40
C GLY A 202 -12.89 -0.20 -1.39
N ASN A 203 -11.89 0.71 -1.48
CA ASN A 203 -10.49 0.34 -1.33
C ASN A 203 -10.19 -0.16 0.09
N ALA A 204 -10.70 0.51 1.12
CA ALA A 204 -10.59 0.04 2.50
C ALA A 204 -11.20 -1.36 2.67
N LEU A 205 -12.37 -1.61 2.08
CA LEU A 205 -13.04 -2.92 2.11
C LEU A 205 -12.21 -4.01 1.41
N LEU A 206 -11.47 -3.67 0.36
CA LEU A 206 -10.54 -4.57 -0.32
C LEU A 206 -9.33 -4.92 0.56
N LEU A 207 -8.82 -3.97 1.35
CA LEU A 207 -7.67 -4.18 2.22
C LEU A 207 -7.98 -5.01 3.48
N VAL A 208 -9.21 -4.92 4.01
CA VAL A 208 -9.62 -5.64 5.24
C VAL A 208 -9.39 -7.16 5.16
N PRO A 209 -9.82 -7.89 4.13
CA PRO A 209 -9.58 -9.33 4.06
C PRO A 209 -8.09 -9.67 3.92
N LEU A 210 -7.31 -8.84 3.22
CA LEU A 210 -5.86 -9.03 3.10
C LEU A 210 -5.16 -8.80 4.44
N PHE A 211 -5.56 -7.76 5.17
CA PHE A 211 -5.11 -7.51 6.55
C PHE A 211 -5.46 -8.69 7.46
N ALA A 212 -6.73 -9.13 7.46
CA ALA A 212 -7.18 -10.23 8.30
C ALA A 212 -6.40 -11.52 7.98
N PHE A 213 -6.17 -11.81 6.71
CA PHE A 213 -5.37 -12.96 6.31
C PHE A 213 -3.93 -12.86 6.82
N CYS A 214 -3.27 -11.72 6.63
CA CYS A 214 -1.90 -11.51 7.10
C CYS A 214 -1.80 -11.52 8.63
N ALA A 215 -2.79 -11.01 9.35
CA ALA A 215 -2.81 -10.95 10.80
C ALA A 215 -3.11 -12.32 11.46
N THR A 216 -3.91 -13.16 10.79
CA THR A 216 -4.28 -14.50 11.31
C THR A 216 -3.34 -15.60 10.86
N SER A 217 -2.54 -15.36 9.82
CA SER A 217 -1.55 -16.32 9.35
C SER A 217 -0.40 -16.43 10.34
N GLU A 218 0.04 -17.68 10.59
CA GLU A 218 1.23 -17.91 11.43
C GLU A 218 2.43 -17.16 10.82
N PRO A 219 3.16 -16.37 11.63
CA PRO A 219 4.28 -15.55 11.14
C PRO A 219 5.38 -16.46 10.59
N ILE A 220 5.78 -16.20 9.36
CA ILE A 220 6.93 -16.86 8.75
C ILE A 220 8.17 -16.12 9.21
N ASP A 221 9.07 -16.83 9.89
CA ASP A 221 10.29 -16.25 10.42
C ASP A 221 11.29 -15.98 9.30
N LEU A 222 11.62 -14.69 9.08
CA LEU A 222 12.64 -14.27 8.12
C LEU A 222 14.06 -14.49 8.63
N ARG A 223 14.21 -14.87 9.89
CA ARG A 223 15.49 -15.01 10.54
C ARG A 223 16.23 -16.27 10.03
N LYS A 224 16.71 -16.18 8.79
CA LYS A 224 17.78 -17.06 8.35
C LYS A 224 19.02 -16.68 9.13
N GLU A 225 19.29 -17.49 10.15
CA GLU A 225 20.50 -17.52 10.94
C GLU A 225 21.71 -16.74 10.40
N ASP A 226 21.90 -15.52 10.91
CA ASP A 226 23.25 -14.97 11.10
C ASP A 226 24.05 -15.77 12.15
N THR A 227 23.42 -16.78 12.74
CA THR A 227 24.03 -17.67 13.74
C THR A 227 25.21 -18.47 13.16
N SER A 228 25.24 -18.70 11.84
CA SER A 228 26.39 -19.38 11.21
C SER A 228 27.63 -18.50 11.18
N MET A 229 27.50 -17.19 11.05
CA MET A 229 28.65 -16.27 11.06
C MET A 229 29.20 -16.07 12.47
N LEU A 230 28.33 -15.97 13.48
CA LEU A 230 28.79 -15.86 14.87
C LEU A 230 29.41 -17.16 15.40
N ALA A 231 28.92 -18.33 14.94
CA ALA A 231 29.52 -19.62 15.26
C ALA A 231 30.91 -19.80 14.62
N ILE A 232 31.15 -19.23 13.45
CA ILE A 232 32.44 -19.25 12.78
C ILE A 232 33.43 -18.29 13.45
N ILE A 233 32.97 -17.11 13.90
CA ILE A 233 33.82 -16.12 14.60
C ILE A 233 34.13 -16.55 16.04
N GLY A 234 33.26 -17.31 16.69
CA GLY A 234 33.47 -17.84 18.04
C GLY A 234 34.34 -19.08 18.13
N SER A 235 34.80 -19.64 17.01
CA SER A 235 35.65 -20.83 16.93
C SER A 235 37.12 -20.53 16.60
N TYR A 236 37.52 -19.26 16.59
CA TYR A 236 38.89 -18.79 16.57
C TYR A 236 39.21 -18.07 17.90
#